data_46d8d7317c31a09d257f0e5b581cb6e3
#
_entry.id   46d8d7317c31a09d257f0e5b581cb6e3
#
_cell.length_a   1.000
_cell.length_b   1.000
_cell.length_c   1.000
_cell.angle_alpha   90.00
_cell.angle_beta   90.00
_cell.angle_gamma   90.00
#
_symmetry.space_group_name_H-M   'P 1'
#
loop_
_entity.id
_entity.type
_entity.pdbx_description
1 polymer ?
#
loop_
_entity_poly.entity_id
_entity_poly.type
_entity_poly.pdbx_seq_one_letter_code
_entity_poly.pdbx_strand_id
1 'polypeptide(L)'
;VDGAPWEQLYTAATDFVLSETGKTAAVVQTAGLGQADLEGFSKGIYTIAVDGQAWEECYLNAWSPCFDREGHRVASTVRVTPYEYTISINGQRWSETYPCAWEPIFEPKSGDVIAPIRKEGKWGLARNGSLFWKPMFAQCWAPQAAATDGEYIWAVAAPSYGAFTVASALMSSQALEQALLDPKQSVKLTQTTKNIMSVNVPVYHYKTKTDSDSDIFPYGFAATSG
;
A
#
# COMPACT_ATOMS: atom_id res chain seq x y z
N VAL A 1 -13.76 19.45 7.16
CA VAL A 1 -12.69 20.44 6.95
C VAL A 1 -13.26 21.77 7.39
N ASP A 2 -12.46 22.64 8.00
CA ASP A 2 -12.87 23.96 8.50
C ASP A 2 -14.04 23.94 9.50
N GLY A 3 -14.20 22.83 10.24
CA GLY A 3 -15.25 22.65 11.24
C GLY A 3 -16.63 22.32 10.69
N ALA A 4 -16.81 22.20 9.37
CA ALA A 4 -18.06 21.76 8.78
C ALA A 4 -18.18 20.23 8.86
N PRO A 5 -19.24 19.68 9.49
CA PRO A 5 -19.48 18.25 9.50
C PRO A 5 -19.94 17.77 8.11
N TRP A 6 -19.77 16.47 7.87
CA TRP A 6 -20.43 15.83 6.73
C TRP A 6 -21.95 15.88 6.89
N GLU A 7 -22.68 16.06 5.80
CA GLU A 7 -24.14 16.06 5.83
C GLU A 7 -24.69 14.66 6.11
N GLN A 8 -24.04 13.63 5.54
CA GLN A 8 -24.38 12.23 5.76
C GLN A 8 -23.82 11.75 7.10
N LEU A 9 -24.70 11.12 7.89
CA LEU A 9 -24.33 10.46 9.15
C LEU A 9 -24.12 8.97 8.92
N TYR A 10 -23.07 8.44 9.54
CA TYR A 10 -22.73 7.02 9.51
C TYR A 10 -22.73 6.44 10.90
N THR A 11 -23.03 5.15 11.03
CA THR A 11 -23.04 4.44 12.33
C THR A 11 -21.67 4.45 13.00
N ALA A 12 -20.61 4.33 12.22
CA ALA A 12 -19.23 4.48 12.66
C ALA A 12 -18.36 5.01 11.51
N ALA A 13 -17.28 5.68 11.87
CA ALA A 13 -16.26 6.13 10.94
C ALA A 13 -14.88 5.98 11.58
N THR A 14 -13.92 5.45 10.81
CA THR A 14 -12.53 5.22 11.22
C THR A 14 -11.57 5.54 10.07
N ASP A 15 -10.27 5.46 10.32
CA ASP A 15 -9.22 5.63 9.30
C ASP A 15 -9.38 6.92 8.49
N PHE A 16 -9.56 8.04 9.19
CA PHE A 16 -9.70 9.35 8.55
C PHE A 16 -8.43 9.79 7.87
N VAL A 17 -8.54 10.24 6.63
CA VAL A 17 -7.44 10.84 5.88
C VAL A 17 -7.87 12.16 5.26
N LEU A 18 -6.90 13.05 5.11
CA LEU A 18 -7.05 14.38 4.51
C LEU A 18 -6.09 14.47 3.31
N SER A 19 -6.61 14.90 2.16
CA SER A 19 -5.77 15.20 1.00
C SER A 19 -5.09 16.57 1.14
N GLU A 20 -4.03 16.79 0.38
CA GLU A 20 -3.39 18.12 0.27
C GLU A 20 -4.36 19.19 -0.27
N THR A 21 -5.40 18.79 -1.00
CA THR A 21 -6.42 19.68 -1.55
C THR A 21 -7.59 19.94 -0.62
N GLY A 22 -7.55 19.41 0.63
CA GLY A 22 -8.59 19.61 1.64
C GLY A 22 -9.76 18.62 1.58
N LYS A 23 -9.75 17.64 0.69
CA LYS A 23 -10.77 16.58 0.67
C LYS A 23 -10.53 15.58 1.79
N THR A 24 -11.62 15.02 2.29
CA THR A 24 -11.61 14.05 3.38
C THR A 24 -12.06 12.67 2.90
N ALA A 25 -11.47 11.62 3.42
CA ALA A 25 -12.01 10.27 3.27
C ALA A 25 -11.92 9.49 4.59
N ALA A 26 -12.81 8.54 4.77
CA ALA A 26 -12.81 7.65 5.92
C ALA A 26 -13.45 6.31 5.56
N VAL A 27 -13.09 5.27 6.31
CA VAL A 27 -13.85 4.03 6.35
C VAL A 27 -15.13 4.30 7.13
N VAL A 28 -16.27 4.00 6.56
CA VAL A 28 -17.58 4.19 7.19
C VAL A 28 -18.36 2.90 7.26
N GLN A 29 -19.21 2.81 8.29
CA GLN A 29 -20.15 1.72 8.45
C GLN A 29 -21.54 2.22 8.08
N THR A 30 -22.16 1.62 7.06
CA THR A 30 -23.44 2.05 6.49
C THR A 30 -24.64 1.56 7.27
N ALA A 31 -24.49 0.50 8.07
CA ALA A 31 -25.53 -0.03 8.94
C ALA A 31 -24.97 -0.42 10.32
N GLY A 32 -25.78 -0.25 11.37
CA GLY A 32 -25.43 -0.72 12.69
C GLY A 32 -25.44 -2.25 12.78
N LEU A 33 -24.56 -2.83 13.62
CA LEU A 33 -24.48 -4.28 13.83
C LEU A 33 -25.83 -4.92 14.22
N GLY A 34 -26.71 -4.18 14.86
CA GLY A 34 -28.07 -4.65 15.25
C GLY A 34 -29.14 -4.39 14.19
N GLN A 35 -28.80 -3.71 13.08
CA GLN A 35 -29.73 -3.31 12.03
C GLN A 35 -29.55 -4.11 10.73
N ALA A 36 -28.36 -4.67 10.53
CA ALA A 36 -28.10 -5.52 9.38
C ALA A 36 -28.66 -6.92 9.63
N ASP A 37 -29.44 -7.42 8.70
CA ASP A 37 -29.83 -8.82 8.67
C ASP A 37 -28.64 -9.72 8.22
N LEU A 38 -28.83 -11.03 8.21
CA LEU A 38 -27.80 -11.98 7.80
C LEU A 38 -27.33 -11.74 6.36
N GLU A 39 -28.21 -11.30 5.50
CA GLU A 39 -27.91 -11.00 4.09
C GLU A 39 -27.06 -9.73 3.98
N GLY A 40 -27.39 -8.65 4.70
CA GLY A 40 -26.58 -7.45 4.79
C GLY A 40 -25.21 -7.71 5.35
N PHE A 41 -25.11 -8.56 6.39
CA PHE A 41 -23.83 -8.99 6.93
C PHE A 41 -22.97 -9.76 5.91
N SER A 42 -23.58 -10.64 5.13
CA SER A 42 -22.88 -11.45 4.13
C SER A 42 -22.37 -10.61 2.94
N LYS A 43 -23.04 -9.52 2.62
CA LYS A 43 -22.63 -8.56 1.57
C LYS A 43 -21.65 -7.49 2.08
N GLY A 44 -21.57 -7.31 3.41
CA GLY A 44 -20.74 -6.30 4.06
C GLY A 44 -21.48 -4.99 4.32
N ILE A 45 -21.01 -4.27 5.33
CA ILE A 45 -21.56 -3.00 5.79
C ILE A 45 -20.53 -1.87 5.83
N TYR A 46 -19.30 -2.15 5.40
CA TYR A 46 -18.22 -1.16 5.36
C TYR A 46 -17.98 -0.67 3.94
N THR A 47 -17.70 0.61 3.82
CA THR A 47 -17.29 1.25 2.57
C THR A 47 -16.40 2.45 2.85
N ILE A 48 -15.98 3.16 1.82
CA ILE A 48 -15.26 4.41 1.95
C ILE A 48 -16.20 5.56 1.64
N ALA A 49 -16.21 6.58 2.49
CA ALA A 49 -16.86 7.85 2.19
C ALA A 49 -15.80 8.89 1.86
N VAL A 50 -16.03 9.67 0.81
CA VAL A 50 -15.22 10.81 0.37
C VAL A 50 -16.07 12.06 0.46
N ASP A 51 -15.64 13.06 1.23
CA ASP A 51 -16.39 14.27 1.54
C ASP A 51 -17.85 14.00 1.99
N GLY A 52 -18.02 12.90 2.75
CA GLY A 52 -19.31 12.46 3.25
C GLY A 52 -20.13 11.60 2.29
N GLN A 53 -19.69 11.37 1.05
CA GLN A 53 -20.37 10.52 0.07
C GLN A 53 -19.76 9.13 0.07
N ALA A 54 -20.52 8.13 0.49
CA ALA A 54 -20.09 6.74 0.49
C ALA A 54 -20.04 6.15 -0.93
N TRP A 55 -19.09 5.25 -1.17
CA TRP A 55 -19.11 4.42 -2.38
C TRP A 55 -20.34 3.49 -2.36
N GLU A 56 -20.80 3.12 -3.54
CA GLU A 56 -21.98 2.26 -3.68
C GLU A 56 -21.71 0.83 -3.21
N GLU A 57 -20.51 0.31 -3.49
CA GLU A 57 -20.13 -1.05 -3.10
C GLU A 57 -19.77 -1.09 -1.61
N CYS A 58 -20.36 -2.05 -0.89
CA CYS A 58 -20.02 -2.36 0.48
C CYS A 58 -19.16 -3.64 0.56
N TYR A 59 -18.36 -3.72 1.60
CA TYR A 59 -17.37 -4.77 1.85
C TYR A 59 -17.56 -5.36 3.25
N LEU A 60 -17.02 -6.56 3.46
CA LEU A 60 -16.98 -7.15 4.81
C LEU A 60 -16.12 -6.33 5.77
N ASN A 61 -15.11 -5.66 5.25
CA ASN A 61 -14.33 -4.65 5.96
C ASN A 61 -13.51 -3.80 4.96
N ALA A 62 -13.02 -2.66 5.41
CA ALA A 62 -12.15 -1.77 4.65
C ALA A 62 -11.11 -1.13 5.58
N TRP A 63 -9.95 -0.72 5.03
CA TRP A 63 -8.84 -0.12 5.78
C TRP A 63 -8.01 0.82 4.93
N SER A 64 -7.32 1.72 5.61
CA SER A 64 -6.22 2.52 5.08
C SER A 64 -6.56 3.22 3.77
N PRO A 65 -7.63 4.04 3.72
CA PRO A 65 -7.86 4.87 2.56
C PRO A 65 -6.68 5.82 2.37
N CYS A 66 -6.30 6.07 1.12
CA CYS A 66 -5.30 7.06 0.77
C CYS A 66 -5.71 7.83 -0.47
N PHE A 67 -5.36 9.10 -0.53
CA PHE A 67 -5.55 9.94 -1.72
C PHE A 67 -4.38 9.84 -2.67
N ASP A 68 -4.65 10.05 -3.97
CA ASP A 68 -3.62 10.45 -4.90
C ASP A 68 -3.16 11.89 -4.58
N ARG A 69 -2.06 12.31 -5.21
CA ARG A 69 -1.46 13.63 -4.96
C ARG A 69 -2.42 14.79 -5.26
N GLU A 70 -3.22 14.65 -6.30
CA GLU A 70 -4.19 15.66 -6.73
C GLU A 70 -5.46 15.66 -5.88
N GLY A 71 -5.67 14.65 -5.02
CA GLY A 71 -6.89 14.50 -4.22
C GLY A 71 -8.13 14.12 -5.03
N HIS A 72 -7.94 13.52 -6.21
CA HIS A 72 -9.04 13.13 -7.08
C HIS A 72 -9.47 11.69 -6.91
N ARG A 73 -8.53 10.81 -6.56
CA ARG A 73 -8.77 9.38 -6.38
C ARG A 73 -8.46 8.96 -4.96
N VAL A 74 -9.25 8.00 -4.48
CA VAL A 74 -9.03 7.34 -3.20
C VAL A 74 -8.86 5.85 -3.45
N ALA A 75 -7.79 5.26 -2.91
CA ALA A 75 -7.61 3.82 -2.88
C ALA A 75 -7.72 3.32 -1.45
N SER A 76 -8.23 2.12 -1.27
CA SER A 76 -8.37 1.49 0.05
C SER A 76 -8.25 -0.03 -0.08
N THR A 77 -7.71 -0.67 0.93
CA THR A 77 -7.77 -2.12 1.07
C THR A 77 -9.17 -2.52 1.50
N VAL A 78 -9.76 -3.48 0.81
CA VAL A 78 -11.11 -3.98 1.09
C VAL A 78 -11.13 -5.50 1.20
N ARG A 79 -11.97 -6.01 2.09
CA ARG A 79 -12.23 -7.44 2.26
C ARG A 79 -13.56 -7.78 1.61
N VAL A 80 -13.51 -8.58 0.56
CA VAL A 80 -14.68 -8.93 -0.25
C VAL A 80 -15.36 -10.23 0.19
N THR A 81 -14.58 -11.20 0.68
CA THR A 81 -15.07 -12.41 1.32
C THR A 81 -14.28 -12.69 2.61
N PRO A 82 -14.65 -13.67 3.44
CA PRO A 82 -13.89 -14.00 4.65
C PRO A 82 -12.40 -14.27 4.42
N TYR A 83 -11.99 -14.62 3.19
CA TYR A 83 -10.62 -15.04 2.86
C TYR A 83 -10.02 -14.28 1.68
N GLU A 84 -10.71 -13.26 1.15
CA GLU A 84 -10.29 -12.55 -0.04
C GLU A 84 -10.27 -11.05 0.17
N TYR A 85 -9.16 -10.45 -0.19
CA TYR A 85 -8.88 -9.03 -0.11
C TYR A 85 -8.51 -8.51 -1.49
N THR A 86 -8.77 -7.24 -1.72
CA THR A 86 -8.36 -6.54 -2.93
C THR A 86 -8.18 -5.04 -2.63
N ILE A 87 -7.81 -4.27 -3.62
CA ILE A 87 -7.81 -2.81 -3.53
C ILE A 87 -8.99 -2.29 -4.32
N SER A 88 -9.72 -1.34 -3.75
CA SER A 88 -10.76 -0.58 -4.41
C SER A 88 -10.29 0.86 -4.62
N ILE A 89 -10.56 1.42 -5.81
CA ILE A 89 -10.20 2.77 -6.20
C ILE A 89 -11.48 3.48 -6.65
N ASN A 90 -11.89 4.52 -5.93
CA ASN A 90 -13.14 5.24 -6.18
C ASN A 90 -14.36 4.30 -6.29
N GLY A 91 -14.42 3.25 -5.46
CA GLY A 91 -15.50 2.26 -5.47
C GLY A 91 -15.36 1.16 -6.54
N GLN A 92 -14.31 1.18 -7.35
CA GLN A 92 -14.03 0.12 -8.32
C GLN A 92 -12.86 -0.73 -7.84
N ARG A 93 -13.13 -1.98 -7.53
CA ARG A 93 -12.09 -2.91 -7.06
C ARG A 93 -11.28 -3.48 -8.21
N TRP A 94 -10.05 -3.88 -7.92
CA TRP A 94 -9.28 -4.73 -8.84
C TRP A 94 -10.03 -6.03 -9.13
N SER A 95 -9.83 -6.57 -10.32
CA SER A 95 -10.42 -7.85 -10.73
C SER A 95 -9.86 -9.03 -9.96
N GLU A 96 -8.58 -8.95 -9.58
CA GLU A 96 -7.89 -9.98 -8.82
C GLU A 96 -8.14 -9.81 -7.33
N THR A 97 -8.32 -10.95 -6.64
CA THR A 97 -8.36 -11.03 -5.18
C THR A 97 -7.18 -11.82 -4.65
N TYR A 98 -6.82 -11.56 -3.42
CA TYR A 98 -5.67 -12.14 -2.75
C TYR A 98 -6.05 -12.64 -1.35
N PRO A 99 -5.41 -13.70 -0.82
CA PRO A 99 -5.63 -14.13 0.56
C PRO A 99 -5.31 -13.06 1.61
N CYS A 100 -4.52 -12.05 1.25
CA CYS A 100 -4.27 -10.86 2.06
C CYS A 100 -3.74 -9.72 1.20
N ALA A 101 -4.12 -8.50 1.53
CA ALA A 101 -3.57 -7.26 0.98
C ALA A 101 -3.38 -6.25 2.11
N TRP A 102 -2.38 -5.38 1.97
CA TRP A 102 -2.12 -4.29 2.90
C TRP A 102 -2.30 -2.92 2.23
N GLU A 103 -1.96 -1.89 2.94
CA GLU A 103 -2.12 -0.47 2.62
C GLU A 103 -1.66 -0.14 1.20
N PRO A 104 -2.56 0.39 0.35
CA PRO A 104 -2.18 0.84 -0.99
C PRO A 104 -1.48 2.20 -0.92
N ILE A 105 -0.70 2.47 -1.96
CA ILE A 105 -0.18 3.80 -2.26
C ILE A 105 -0.43 4.16 -3.71
N PHE A 106 -0.52 5.44 -4.01
CA PHE A 106 -0.42 5.95 -5.37
C PHE A 106 1.04 6.24 -5.73
N GLU A 107 1.47 5.76 -6.89
CA GLU A 107 2.75 6.15 -7.47
C GLU A 107 2.63 7.60 -7.98
N PRO A 108 3.52 8.53 -7.53
CA PRO A 108 3.31 9.96 -7.75
C PRO A 108 3.35 10.40 -9.22
N LYS A 109 4.04 9.67 -10.09
CA LYS A 109 4.24 10.05 -11.49
C LYS A 109 3.23 9.41 -12.42
N SER A 110 3.04 8.10 -12.33
CA SER A 110 2.10 7.36 -13.17
C SER A 110 0.67 7.42 -12.64
N GLY A 111 0.52 7.65 -11.33
CA GLY A 111 -0.75 7.52 -10.65
C GLY A 111 -1.23 6.06 -10.51
N ASP A 112 -0.36 5.10 -10.74
CA ASP A 112 -0.65 3.68 -10.52
C ASP A 112 -0.83 3.40 -9.04
N VAL A 113 -1.70 2.44 -8.72
CA VAL A 113 -1.90 2.01 -7.34
C VAL A 113 -1.09 0.75 -7.08
N ILE A 114 -0.29 0.78 -6.03
CA ILE A 114 0.59 -0.30 -5.61
C ILE A 114 0.19 -0.74 -4.21
N ALA A 115 0.10 -2.05 -3.99
CA ALA A 115 -0.19 -2.60 -2.68
C ALA A 115 0.60 -3.90 -2.44
N PRO A 116 1.04 -4.14 -1.19
CA PRO A 116 1.52 -5.44 -0.79
C PRO A 116 0.38 -6.46 -0.83
N ILE A 117 0.65 -7.59 -1.47
CA ILE A 117 -0.31 -8.70 -1.57
C ILE A 117 0.36 -10.01 -1.17
N ARG A 118 -0.45 -10.94 -0.69
CA ARG A 118 -0.02 -12.30 -0.40
C ARG A 118 -0.58 -13.25 -1.43
N LYS A 119 0.27 -14.08 -2.00
CA LYS A 119 -0.10 -15.17 -2.90
C LYS A 119 0.77 -16.38 -2.60
N GLU A 120 0.16 -17.58 -2.58
CA GLU A 120 0.89 -18.84 -2.30
C GLU A 120 1.74 -18.81 -1.01
N GLY A 121 1.22 -18.14 0.02
CA GLY A 121 1.89 -18.03 1.32
C GLY A 121 3.05 -17.02 1.38
N LYS A 122 3.37 -16.34 0.29
CA LYS A 122 4.44 -15.34 0.19
C LYS A 122 3.87 -13.95 -0.15
N TRP A 123 4.60 -12.92 0.28
CA TRP A 123 4.27 -11.53 0.01
C TRP A 123 5.06 -10.98 -1.17
N GLY A 124 4.43 -10.13 -1.95
CA GLY A 124 5.00 -9.34 -3.02
C GLY A 124 4.24 -8.03 -3.17
N LEU A 125 4.39 -7.36 -4.30
CA LEU A 125 3.62 -6.17 -4.64
C LEU A 125 2.76 -6.42 -5.88
N ALA A 126 1.54 -5.90 -5.86
CA ALA A 126 0.70 -5.77 -7.05
C ALA A 126 0.63 -4.31 -7.47
N ARG A 127 0.51 -4.06 -8.78
CA ARG A 127 0.30 -2.76 -9.40
C ARG A 127 -0.95 -2.85 -10.25
N ASN A 128 -1.94 -2.02 -9.97
CA ASN A 128 -3.22 -2.00 -10.68
C ASN A 128 -3.85 -3.40 -10.83
N GLY A 129 -3.76 -4.23 -9.79
CA GLY A 129 -4.28 -5.58 -9.76
C GLY A 129 -3.39 -6.66 -10.37
N SER A 130 -2.27 -6.31 -11.00
CA SER A 130 -1.33 -7.28 -11.57
C SER A 130 -0.10 -7.44 -10.68
N LEU A 131 0.45 -8.65 -10.61
CA LEU A 131 1.69 -8.89 -9.87
C LEU A 131 2.82 -8.05 -10.47
N PHE A 132 3.44 -7.23 -9.63
CA PHE A 132 4.57 -6.38 -9.95
C PHE A 132 5.87 -6.93 -9.35
N TRP A 133 5.91 -7.20 -8.04
CA TRP A 133 6.95 -8.04 -7.44
C TRP A 133 6.40 -9.43 -7.20
N LYS A 134 7.09 -10.44 -7.71
CA LYS A 134 6.71 -11.82 -7.45
C LYS A 134 6.68 -12.09 -5.95
N PRO A 135 5.70 -12.86 -5.45
CA PRO A 135 5.63 -13.23 -4.04
C PRO A 135 6.87 -14.02 -3.62
N MET A 136 7.74 -13.41 -2.82
CA MET A 136 9.00 -14.02 -2.39
C MET A 136 9.31 -13.78 -0.91
N PHE A 137 8.70 -12.78 -0.30
CA PHE A 137 8.97 -12.40 1.07
C PHE A 137 8.08 -13.15 2.06
N ALA A 138 8.59 -13.41 3.27
CA ALA A 138 7.76 -13.89 4.37
C ALA A 138 6.77 -12.82 4.84
N GLN A 139 7.18 -11.55 4.76
CA GLN A 139 6.33 -10.37 5.05
C GLN A 139 6.74 -9.21 4.14
N CYS A 140 5.78 -8.35 3.78
CA CYS A 140 6.01 -7.12 3.03
C CYS A 140 4.92 -6.11 3.39
N TRP A 141 5.31 -4.87 3.71
CA TRP A 141 4.37 -3.79 4.07
C TRP A 141 5.00 -2.42 3.84
N ALA A 142 4.23 -1.35 4.11
CA ALA A 142 4.63 0.04 4.01
C ALA A 142 5.34 0.36 2.67
N PRO A 143 4.70 0.09 1.52
CA PRO A 143 5.27 0.47 0.25
C PRO A 143 5.41 1.99 0.17
N GLN A 144 6.44 2.44 -0.51
CA GLN A 144 6.68 3.85 -0.80
C GLN A 144 7.09 3.98 -2.26
N ALA A 145 6.75 5.11 -2.86
CA ALA A 145 7.17 5.45 -4.21
C ALA A 145 7.71 6.87 -4.25
N ALA A 146 8.79 7.09 -4.97
CA ALA A 146 9.33 8.42 -5.21
C ALA A 146 9.62 8.59 -6.70
N ALA A 147 9.20 9.73 -7.23
CA ALA A 147 9.60 10.20 -8.54
C ALA A 147 10.86 11.05 -8.38
N THR A 148 12.00 10.45 -8.67
CA THR A 148 13.26 11.16 -8.94
C THR A 148 13.58 11.01 -10.41
N ASP A 149 14.79 11.20 -10.86
CA ASP A 149 15.19 10.97 -12.28
C ASP A 149 15.01 9.50 -12.74
N GLY A 150 14.74 8.61 -11.79
CA GLY A 150 14.25 7.25 -11.99
C GLY A 150 13.07 6.99 -11.08
N GLU A 151 12.11 6.18 -11.53
CA GLU A 151 10.99 5.73 -10.68
C GLU A 151 11.49 4.68 -9.70
N TYR A 152 11.36 4.94 -8.40
CA TYR A 152 11.75 4.02 -7.34
C TYR A 152 10.54 3.58 -6.53
N ILE A 153 10.42 2.29 -6.30
CA ILE A 153 9.54 1.72 -5.30
C ILE A 153 10.38 0.97 -4.27
N TRP A 154 10.05 1.14 -3.01
CA TRP A 154 10.60 0.33 -1.93
C TRP A 154 9.51 -0.07 -0.95
N ALA A 155 9.77 -1.13 -0.21
CA ALA A 155 8.90 -1.60 0.85
C ALA A 155 9.73 -2.19 1.99
N VAL A 156 9.18 -2.22 3.18
CA VAL A 156 9.74 -3.04 4.25
C VAL A 156 9.42 -4.49 3.95
N ALA A 157 10.42 -5.36 3.95
CA ALA A 157 10.25 -6.76 3.64
C ALA A 157 11.04 -7.65 4.60
N ALA A 158 10.54 -8.84 4.86
CA ALA A 158 11.24 -9.87 5.59
C ALA A 158 11.45 -11.07 4.67
N PRO A 159 12.70 -11.37 4.24
CA PRO A 159 13.01 -12.57 3.47
C PRO A 159 12.65 -13.87 4.21
N SER A 160 12.81 -13.85 5.52
CA SER A 160 12.35 -14.88 6.45
C SER A 160 11.74 -14.25 7.69
N TYR A 161 10.98 -15.00 8.48
CA TYR A 161 10.42 -14.48 9.71
C TYR A 161 11.52 -14.02 10.68
N GLY A 162 11.38 -12.80 11.19
CA GLY A 162 12.33 -12.18 12.10
C GLY A 162 13.55 -11.51 11.43
N ALA A 163 13.72 -11.59 10.11
CA ALA A 163 14.77 -10.94 9.36
C ALA A 163 14.22 -9.78 8.52
N PHE A 164 14.15 -8.59 9.11
CA PHE A 164 13.61 -7.41 8.46
C PHE A 164 14.67 -6.71 7.59
N THR A 165 14.24 -6.23 6.45
CA THR A 165 15.08 -5.47 5.52
C THR A 165 14.23 -4.43 4.79
N VAL A 166 14.87 -3.41 4.25
CA VAL A 166 14.23 -2.53 3.26
C VAL A 166 14.59 -3.07 1.88
N ALA A 167 13.60 -3.56 1.17
CA ALA A 167 13.74 -3.92 -0.22
C ALA A 167 13.42 -2.72 -1.09
N SER A 168 14.29 -2.38 -2.01
CA SER A 168 14.08 -1.31 -2.97
C SER A 168 14.35 -1.81 -4.39
N ALA A 169 13.63 -1.27 -5.35
CA ALA A 169 13.84 -1.57 -6.75
C ALA A 169 13.60 -0.34 -7.62
N LEU A 170 14.43 -0.21 -8.63
CA LEU A 170 14.19 0.73 -9.72
C LEU A 170 12.99 0.26 -10.53
N MET A 171 12.05 1.16 -10.80
CA MET A 171 10.77 0.81 -11.44
C MET A 171 10.81 0.61 -12.94
N SER A 172 11.94 0.40 -13.60
CA SER A 172 11.83 -0.19 -14.90
C SER A 172 11.46 -1.65 -14.75
N SER A 173 10.20 -1.97 -15.00
CA SER A 173 9.62 -3.30 -14.82
C SER A 173 10.42 -4.42 -15.49
N GLN A 174 11.07 -4.12 -16.60
CA GLN A 174 11.93 -5.06 -17.31
C GLN A 174 13.27 -5.35 -16.61
N ALA A 175 13.87 -4.37 -15.96
CA ALA A 175 15.16 -4.58 -15.28
C ALA A 175 14.99 -5.39 -13.99
N LEU A 176 13.88 -5.19 -13.27
CA LEU A 176 13.58 -5.97 -12.08
C LEU A 176 13.19 -7.41 -12.42
N GLU A 177 12.36 -7.63 -13.44
CA GLU A 177 12.04 -8.98 -13.91
C GLU A 177 13.29 -9.74 -14.35
N GLN A 178 14.18 -9.09 -15.10
CA GLN A 178 15.44 -9.70 -15.51
C GLN A 178 16.37 -9.96 -14.33
N ALA A 179 16.50 -9.05 -13.37
CA ALA A 179 17.32 -9.24 -12.19
C ALA A 179 16.79 -10.34 -11.25
N LEU A 180 15.48 -10.54 -11.20
CA LEU A 180 14.83 -11.58 -10.39
C LEU A 180 14.79 -12.94 -11.09
N LEU A 181 14.84 -12.97 -12.43
CA LEU A 181 14.80 -14.19 -13.23
C LEU A 181 16.18 -14.79 -13.50
N ASP A 182 17.25 -14.01 -13.37
CA ASP A 182 18.62 -14.50 -13.55
C ASP A 182 19.38 -14.50 -12.23
N PRO A 183 19.43 -15.62 -11.51
CA PRO A 183 20.19 -15.76 -10.27
C PRO A 183 21.72 -15.58 -10.48
N LYS A 184 22.21 -15.53 -11.72
CA LYS A 184 23.62 -15.27 -12.05
C LYS A 184 23.91 -13.79 -12.27
N GLN A 185 22.93 -12.96 -12.61
CA GLN A 185 23.00 -11.53 -12.44
C GLN A 185 22.69 -11.20 -10.98
N SER A 186 23.59 -11.59 -10.11
CA SER A 186 23.51 -11.18 -8.72
C SER A 186 23.45 -9.67 -8.68
N VAL A 187 22.26 -9.14 -8.47
CA VAL A 187 22.08 -7.80 -7.96
C VAL A 187 22.92 -7.75 -6.71
N LYS A 188 24.08 -7.10 -6.77
CA LYS A 188 24.91 -6.89 -5.61
C LYS A 188 24.16 -5.95 -4.69
N LEU A 189 23.30 -6.52 -3.86
CA LEU A 189 22.73 -5.81 -2.74
C LEU A 189 23.87 -5.48 -1.80
N THR A 190 24.31 -4.23 -1.76
CA THR A 190 25.27 -3.80 -0.76
C THR A 190 24.52 -3.67 0.55
N GLN A 191 24.78 -4.55 1.48
CA GLN A 191 24.22 -4.48 2.82
C GLN A 191 24.99 -3.43 3.62
N THR A 192 24.30 -2.39 4.06
CA THR A 192 24.79 -1.49 5.12
C THR A 192 23.94 -1.70 6.36
N THR A 193 24.56 -1.58 7.53
CA THR A 193 23.84 -1.63 8.80
C THR A 193 23.73 -0.20 9.31
N LYS A 194 22.52 0.30 9.48
CA LYS A 194 22.28 1.59 10.17
C LYS A 194 21.62 1.33 11.52
N ASN A 195 22.11 2.02 12.54
CA ASN A 195 21.47 1.99 13.85
C ASN A 195 20.29 2.95 13.82
N ILE A 196 19.08 2.41 13.90
CA ILE A 196 17.85 3.20 13.96
C ILE A 196 17.18 2.87 15.30
N MET A 197 17.05 3.87 16.16
CA MET A 197 16.43 3.72 17.49
C MET A 197 17.01 2.55 18.30
N SER A 198 18.34 2.42 18.34
CA SER A 198 19.06 1.34 19.05
C SER A 198 18.87 -0.07 18.47
N VAL A 199 18.29 -0.18 17.30
CA VAL A 199 18.18 -1.44 16.55
C VAL A 199 19.06 -1.37 15.32
N ASN A 200 19.92 -2.39 15.14
CA ASN A 200 20.69 -2.52 13.91
C ASN A 200 19.82 -3.09 12.80
N VAL A 201 19.41 -2.24 11.87
CA VAL A 201 18.58 -2.62 10.72
C VAL A 201 19.49 -2.81 9.51
N PRO A 202 19.54 -4.00 8.89
CA PRO A 202 20.23 -4.17 7.63
C PRO A 202 19.50 -3.37 6.53
N VAL A 203 20.23 -2.51 5.85
CA VAL A 203 19.75 -1.74 4.70
C VAL A 203 20.43 -2.28 3.46
N TYR A 204 19.64 -2.70 2.48
CA TYR A 204 20.16 -3.19 1.21
C TYR A 204 20.02 -2.11 0.15
N HIS A 205 21.13 -1.78 -0.48
CA HIS A 205 21.17 -0.82 -1.59
C HIS A 205 21.35 -1.56 -2.91
N TYR A 206 20.53 -1.21 -3.88
CA TYR A 206 20.69 -1.67 -5.26
C TYR A 206 21.43 -0.58 -6.05
N LYS A 207 22.57 -0.92 -6.63
CA LYS A 207 23.27 -0.06 -7.60
C LYS A 207 23.05 -0.59 -9.01
N THR A 208 22.45 0.22 -9.89
CA THR A 208 22.59 0.01 -11.33
C THR A 208 23.94 0.56 -11.78
N LYS A 209 24.47 0.07 -12.89
CA LYS A 209 25.78 0.51 -13.44
C LYS A 209 25.85 2.00 -13.84
N THR A 210 24.77 2.75 -13.72
CA THR A 210 24.62 4.12 -14.17
C THR A 210 24.45 5.16 -13.07
N ASP A 211 24.36 4.77 -11.80
CA ASP A 211 24.02 5.70 -10.73
C ASP A 211 25.23 6.16 -9.90
N SER A 212 25.36 7.47 -9.80
CA SER A 212 26.14 8.17 -8.79
C SER A 212 25.50 7.97 -7.40
N ASP A 213 26.34 7.86 -6.38
CA ASP A 213 25.98 7.63 -4.99
C ASP A 213 24.88 8.60 -4.50
N SER A 214 23.65 8.14 -4.44
CA SER A 214 22.57 8.81 -3.71
C SER A 214 22.04 7.86 -2.65
N ASP A 215 22.18 8.24 -1.39
CA ASP A 215 21.56 7.55 -0.26
C ASP A 215 20.04 7.76 -0.32
N ILE A 216 19.28 6.72 -0.61
CA ILE A 216 17.83 6.76 -0.56
C ILE A 216 17.39 6.30 0.83
N PHE A 217 16.82 7.22 1.60
CA PHE A 217 16.20 6.91 2.88
C PHE A 217 14.70 6.67 2.71
N PRO A 218 14.14 5.60 3.28
CA PRO A 218 12.69 5.43 3.30
C PRO A 218 12.06 6.58 4.11
N TYR A 219 11.03 7.21 3.55
CA TYR A 219 10.23 8.22 4.23
C TYR A 219 9.58 7.59 5.48
N GLY A 220 9.82 8.18 6.63
CA GLY A 220 9.32 7.68 7.93
C GLY A 220 10.43 7.51 8.97
N PHE A 221 11.70 7.49 8.55
CA PHE A 221 12.85 7.53 9.44
C PHE A 221 13.72 8.75 9.13
N ALA A 222 13.11 9.94 9.07
CA ALA A 222 13.89 11.18 9.17
C ALA A 222 14.44 11.23 10.61
N ALA A 223 15.67 10.78 10.78
CA ALA A 223 16.43 11.15 11.96
C ALA A 223 16.60 12.67 11.89
N THR A 224 15.80 13.41 12.61
CA THR A 224 16.11 14.79 12.93
C THR A 224 17.37 14.73 13.76
N SER A 225 18.51 15.03 13.14
CA SER A 225 19.72 15.39 13.86
C SER A 225 19.41 16.67 14.62
N GLY A 226 19.20 16.56 15.94
CA GLY A 226 19.31 17.68 16.85
C GLY A 226 20.75 18.14 16.96
#